data_259dc7e838b9b055cb4c88bea7049fd2
#
_entry.id   259dc7e838b9b055cb4c88bea7049fd2
#
_cell.length_a   1.000
_cell.length_b   1.000
_cell.length_c   1.000
_cell.angle_alpha   90.00
_cell.angle_beta   90.00
_cell.angle_gamma   90.00
#
_symmetry.space_group_name_H-M   'P 1'
#
loop_
_entity.id
_entity.type
_entity.pdbx_description
1 polymer ?
#
loop_
_entity_poly.entity_id
_entity_poly.type
_entity_poly.pdbx_seq_one_letter_code
_entity_poly.pdbx_strand_id
1 'polypeptide(L)'
;MIEIALTNVFFNGGIVFSDKKDSPVVVSVTGHAGTAPKGEDIVCSAVSALAQTMVLSIRKIGGVNADIEQKSGVLRIEFPAETLGSEQKKVVTVLLESFLIGAGEIMKEHPSSVKIDFK
;
A
#
# COMPACT_ATOMS: atom_id res chain seq x y z
N MET A 1 1.76 5.73 -15.40
CA MET A 1 2.45 4.78 -14.50
C MET A 1 1.84 4.85 -13.11
N ILE A 2 1.64 3.70 -12.50
CA ILE A 2 1.16 3.59 -11.12
C ILE A 2 2.37 3.48 -10.21
N GLU A 3 2.45 4.33 -9.20
CA GLU A 3 3.53 4.30 -8.22
C GLU A 3 2.98 3.92 -6.85
N ILE A 4 3.57 2.87 -6.28
CA ILE A 4 3.28 2.42 -4.92
C ILE A 4 4.49 2.81 -4.08
N ALA A 5 4.28 3.66 -3.09
CA ALA A 5 5.35 4.12 -2.21
C ALA A 5 5.03 3.80 -0.76
N LEU A 6 6.01 3.24 -0.07
CA LEU A 6 5.90 2.93 1.36
C LEU A 6 6.96 3.72 2.11
N THR A 7 6.55 4.49 3.10
CA THR A 7 7.43 5.35 3.89
C THR A 7 7.47 4.82 5.33
N ASN A 8 8.66 4.78 5.91
CA ASN A 8 8.92 4.26 7.25
C ASN A 8 8.60 2.77 7.41
N VAL A 9 8.69 2.06 6.29
CA VAL A 9 8.51 0.62 6.22
C VAL A 9 9.73 0.05 5.50
N PHE A 10 10.29 -1.01 6.03
CA PHE A 10 11.46 -1.66 5.46
C PHE A 10 11.14 -3.12 5.18
N PHE A 11 11.84 -3.70 4.23
CA PHE A 11 11.71 -5.11 3.93
C PHE A 11 13.01 -5.83 4.28
N ASN A 12 12.95 -6.70 5.28
CA ASN A 12 14.08 -7.50 5.73
C ASN A 12 13.57 -8.89 6.08
N GLY A 13 13.34 -9.71 5.05
CA GLY A 13 12.71 -11.01 5.22
C GLY A 13 11.22 -10.92 5.57
N GLY A 14 10.64 -9.75 5.48
CA GLY A 14 9.27 -9.40 5.81
C GLY A 14 9.17 -7.92 6.08
N ILE A 15 7.97 -7.43 6.30
CA ILE A 15 7.73 -6.02 6.60
C ILE A 15 8.22 -5.71 8.02
N VAL A 16 9.00 -4.63 8.13
CA VAL A 16 9.47 -4.08 9.41
C VAL A 16 9.11 -2.60 9.43
N PHE A 17 8.42 -2.18 10.49
CA PHE A 17 8.09 -0.77 10.68
C PHE A 17 9.23 -0.03 11.37
N SER A 18 9.43 1.25 10.99
CA SER A 18 10.34 2.11 11.70
C SER A 18 9.91 2.26 13.16
N ASP A 19 10.84 2.13 14.09
CA ASP A 19 10.59 2.34 15.52
C ASP A 19 10.86 3.78 15.95
N LYS A 20 11.21 4.65 15.03
CA LYS A 20 11.43 6.06 15.32
C LYS A 20 10.13 6.73 15.71
N LYS A 21 10.20 7.52 16.78
CA LYS A 21 9.09 8.35 17.22
C LYS A 21 8.75 9.39 16.13
N ASP A 22 7.48 9.69 15.98
CA ASP A 22 6.97 10.68 15.03
C ASP A 22 7.32 10.36 13.56
N SER A 23 7.43 9.07 13.25
CA SER A 23 7.68 8.60 11.89
C SER A 23 6.51 7.73 11.44
N PRO A 24 5.40 8.34 11.00
CA PRO A 24 4.22 7.55 10.62
C PRO A 24 4.49 6.68 9.40
N VAL A 25 3.84 5.54 9.37
CA VAL A 25 3.82 4.70 8.18
C VAL A 25 2.88 5.35 7.17
N VAL A 26 3.37 5.51 5.95
CA VAL A 26 2.57 6.03 4.84
C VAL A 26 2.66 5.02 3.70
N VAL A 27 1.51 4.59 3.21
CA VAL A 27 1.43 3.80 1.99
C VAL A 27 0.60 4.59 1.00
N SER A 28 1.17 4.88 -0.16
CA SER A 28 0.46 5.63 -1.19
C SER A 28 0.48 4.88 -2.52
N VAL A 29 -0.61 4.98 -3.23
CA VAL A 29 -0.75 4.48 -4.58
C VAL A 29 -1.22 5.65 -5.42
N THR A 30 -0.38 6.08 -6.36
CA THR A 30 -0.64 7.26 -7.19
C THR A 30 -0.51 6.91 -8.66
N GLY A 31 -1.12 7.75 -9.48
CA GLY A 31 -1.18 7.56 -10.90
C GLY A 31 -2.54 7.00 -11.32
N HIS A 32 -2.84 7.16 -12.57
CA HIS A 32 -4.09 6.64 -13.10
C HIS A 32 -3.99 6.44 -14.60
N ALA A 33 -4.95 5.71 -15.10
CA ALA A 33 -5.00 5.29 -16.49
C ALA A 33 -6.06 6.07 -17.30
N GLY A 34 -6.43 7.27 -16.87
CA GLY A 34 -7.54 8.03 -17.47
C GLY A 34 -7.49 8.22 -18.98
N THR A 35 -6.29 8.19 -19.57
CA THR A 35 -6.10 8.26 -21.02
C THR A 35 -5.28 7.08 -21.53
N ALA A 36 -5.07 6.08 -20.70
CA ALA A 36 -4.22 4.94 -21.02
C ALA A 36 -4.93 3.97 -21.96
N PRO A 37 -4.16 3.15 -22.69
CA PRO A 37 -4.72 2.03 -23.44
C PRO A 37 -5.46 1.05 -22.54
N LYS A 38 -6.40 0.29 -23.10
CA LYS A 38 -7.25 -0.65 -22.34
C LYS A 38 -6.47 -1.58 -21.42
N GLY A 39 -5.28 -2.04 -21.83
CA GLY A 39 -4.46 -2.94 -21.02
C GLY A 39 -3.98 -2.27 -19.73
N GLU A 40 -3.67 -0.98 -19.77
CA GLU A 40 -3.24 -0.24 -18.61
C GLU A 40 -4.42 0.10 -17.69
N ASP A 41 -5.62 0.28 -18.24
CA ASP A 41 -6.83 0.46 -17.44
C ASP A 41 -7.12 -0.79 -16.60
N ILE A 42 -6.92 -1.97 -17.17
CA ILE A 42 -7.08 -3.23 -16.44
C ILE A 42 -6.06 -3.34 -15.31
N VAL A 43 -4.80 -2.98 -15.58
CA VAL A 43 -3.73 -2.98 -14.58
C VAL A 43 -4.06 -2.01 -13.45
N CYS A 44 -4.50 -0.80 -13.80
CA CYS A 44 -4.89 0.21 -12.83
C CYS A 44 -6.03 -0.27 -11.94
N SER A 45 -7.06 -0.89 -12.53
CA SER A 45 -8.18 -1.44 -11.79
C SER A 45 -7.76 -2.56 -10.85
N ALA A 46 -6.86 -3.43 -11.29
CA ALA A 46 -6.35 -4.52 -10.46
C ALA A 46 -5.58 -4.00 -9.25
N VAL A 47 -4.65 -3.07 -9.47
CA VAL A 47 -3.87 -2.47 -8.37
C VAL A 47 -4.79 -1.69 -7.43
N SER A 48 -5.75 -0.95 -7.97
CA SER A 48 -6.70 -0.18 -7.19
C SER A 48 -7.56 -1.08 -6.28
N ALA A 49 -8.04 -2.20 -6.80
CA ALA A 49 -8.82 -3.15 -6.00
C ALA A 49 -7.99 -3.73 -4.84
N LEU A 50 -6.75 -4.12 -5.11
CA LEU A 50 -5.84 -4.61 -4.08
C LEU A 50 -5.55 -3.54 -3.03
N ALA A 51 -5.29 -2.32 -3.47
CA ALA A 51 -4.96 -1.21 -2.58
C ALA A 51 -6.15 -0.81 -1.70
N GLN A 52 -7.34 -0.70 -2.27
CA GLN A 52 -8.55 -0.38 -1.51
C GLN A 52 -8.85 -1.47 -0.48
N THR A 53 -8.71 -2.72 -0.87
CA THR A 53 -8.90 -3.85 0.05
C THR A 53 -7.92 -3.77 1.21
N MET A 54 -6.64 -3.52 0.92
CA MET A 54 -5.61 -3.40 1.95
C MET A 54 -5.93 -2.28 2.94
N VAL A 55 -6.26 -1.09 2.43
CA VAL A 55 -6.55 0.09 3.25
C VAL A 55 -7.76 -0.15 4.15
N LEU A 56 -8.84 -0.66 3.58
CA LEU A 56 -10.06 -0.95 4.35
C LEU A 56 -9.82 -2.08 5.37
N SER A 57 -9.03 -3.07 5.01
CA SER A 57 -8.72 -4.18 5.91
C SER A 57 -7.87 -3.73 7.09
N ILE A 58 -6.90 -2.86 6.89
CA ILE A 58 -6.11 -2.29 7.99
C ILE A 58 -7.02 -1.61 9.00
N ARG A 59 -8.00 -0.85 8.52
CA ARG A 59 -8.96 -0.17 9.41
C ARG A 59 -9.92 -1.16 10.06
N LYS A 60 -10.55 -2.02 9.27
CA LYS A 60 -11.65 -2.88 9.76
C LYS A 60 -11.18 -4.15 10.45
N ILE A 61 -10.17 -4.80 9.95
CA ILE A 61 -9.61 -6.02 10.55
C ILE A 61 -8.55 -5.68 11.57
N GLY A 62 -7.65 -4.78 11.21
CA GLY A 62 -6.57 -4.36 12.10
C GLY A 62 -7.00 -3.42 13.21
N GLY A 63 -8.16 -2.82 13.09
CA GLY A 63 -8.64 -1.85 14.08
C GLY A 63 -7.75 -0.62 14.20
N VAL A 64 -7.03 -0.28 13.15
CA VAL A 64 -6.09 0.84 13.17
C VAL A 64 -6.83 2.14 12.90
N ASN A 65 -6.61 3.14 13.76
CA ASN A 65 -7.10 4.48 13.52
C ASN A 65 -6.14 5.18 12.56
N ALA A 66 -6.46 5.12 11.28
CA ALA A 66 -5.60 5.62 10.21
C ALA A 66 -6.28 6.74 9.44
N ASP A 67 -5.47 7.69 8.97
CA ASP A 67 -5.91 8.72 8.05
C ASP A 67 -5.89 8.15 6.64
N ILE A 68 -7.01 8.21 5.96
CA ILE A 68 -7.16 7.68 4.60
C ILE A 68 -7.59 8.82 3.67
N GLU A 69 -6.85 8.98 2.58
CA GLU A 69 -7.21 9.87 1.51
C GLU A 69 -7.49 9.04 0.27
N GLN A 70 -8.64 9.27 -0.34
CA GLN A 70 -9.00 8.59 -1.58
C GLN A 70 -9.67 9.59 -2.52
N LYS A 71 -9.04 9.79 -3.68
CA LYS A 71 -9.58 10.63 -4.74
C LYS A 71 -9.03 10.11 -6.07
N SER A 72 -9.47 10.69 -7.19
CA SER A 72 -9.02 10.25 -8.51
C SER A 72 -7.49 10.24 -8.59
N GLY A 73 -6.92 9.08 -8.88
CA GLY A 73 -5.48 8.92 -9.04
C GLY A 73 -4.66 8.91 -7.74
N VAL A 74 -5.31 8.94 -6.57
CA VAL A 74 -4.59 8.91 -5.28
C VAL A 74 -5.34 8.07 -4.27
N LEU A 75 -4.63 7.11 -3.67
CA LEU A 75 -5.07 6.40 -2.48
C LEU A 75 -3.91 6.43 -1.50
N ARG A 76 -4.15 6.90 -0.28
CA ARG A 76 -3.11 7.06 0.72
C ARG A 76 -3.64 6.68 2.09
N ILE A 77 -2.85 5.93 2.84
CA ILE A 77 -3.12 5.63 4.24
C ILE A 77 -1.91 6.03 5.08
N GLU A 78 -2.18 6.64 6.23
CA GLU A 78 -1.15 7.04 7.18
C GLU A 78 -1.56 6.66 8.59
N PHE A 79 -0.65 6.06 9.33
CA PHE A 79 -0.89 5.70 10.73
C PHE A 79 0.42 5.67 11.50
N PRO A 80 0.39 5.98 12.82
CA PRO A 80 1.59 5.88 13.67
C PRO A 80 1.82 4.43 14.08
N ALA A 81 2.91 3.82 13.60
CA ALA A 81 3.23 2.43 13.93
C ALA A 81 3.53 2.25 15.43
N GLU A 82 4.06 3.28 16.07
CA GLU A 82 4.42 3.25 17.50
C GLU A 82 3.21 3.05 18.43
N THR A 83 2.01 3.39 17.95
CA THR A 83 0.78 3.25 18.76
C THR A 83 0.10 1.90 18.57
N LEU A 84 0.59 1.06 17.66
CA LEU A 84 0.00 -0.24 17.40
C LEU A 84 0.40 -1.25 18.47
N GLY A 85 -0.58 -2.00 18.97
CA GLY A 85 -0.31 -3.15 19.82
C GLY A 85 0.37 -4.27 19.03
N SER A 86 0.95 -5.25 19.72
CA SER A 86 1.68 -6.33 19.07
C SER A 86 0.81 -7.14 18.10
N GLU A 87 -0.44 -7.39 18.48
CA GLU A 87 -1.38 -8.11 17.61
C GLU A 87 -1.77 -7.28 16.39
N GLN A 88 -1.99 -5.97 16.58
CA GLN A 88 -2.26 -5.08 15.47
C GLN A 88 -1.10 -5.05 14.47
N LYS A 89 0.14 -5.00 14.97
CA LYS A 89 1.33 -5.03 14.11
C LYS A 89 1.38 -6.29 13.27
N LYS A 90 1.07 -7.45 13.85
CA LYS A 90 1.03 -8.71 13.11
C LYS A 90 0.00 -8.68 12.00
N VAL A 91 -1.20 -8.22 12.30
CA VAL A 91 -2.28 -8.14 11.32
C VAL A 91 -1.91 -7.17 10.20
N VAL A 92 -1.45 -5.98 10.53
CA VAL A 92 -1.06 -4.98 9.55
C VAL A 92 0.08 -5.48 8.66
N THR A 93 1.06 -6.16 9.25
CA THR A 93 2.17 -6.78 8.52
C THR A 93 1.66 -7.76 7.47
N VAL A 94 0.76 -8.66 7.87
CA VAL A 94 0.18 -9.66 6.94
C VAL A 94 -0.60 -8.96 5.82
N LEU A 95 -1.39 -7.96 6.15
CA LEU A 95 -2.19 -7.24 5.14
C LEU A 95 -1.31 -6.49 4.15
N LEU A 96 -0.25 -5.82 4.63
CA LEU A 96 0.69 -5.13 3.75
C LEU A 96 1.49 -6.10 2.89
N GLU A 97 1.99 -7.19 3.47
CA GLU A 97 2.72 -8.20 2.70
C GLU A 97 1.84 -8.82 1.64
N SER A 98 0.60 -9.14 1.97
CA SER A 98 -0.37 -9.68 1.02
C SER A 98 -0.60 -8.73 -0.16
N PHE A 99 -0.77 -7.45 0.13
CA PHE A 99 -0.90 -6.42 -0.90
C PHE A 99 0.34 -6.37 -1.78
N LEU A 100 1.53 -6.36 -1.18
CA LEU A 100 2.79 -6.28 -1.94
C LEU A 100 3.04 -7.52 -2.80
N ILE A 101 2.63 -8.70 -2.34
CA ILE A 101 2.71 -9.92 -3.14
C ILE A 101 1.84 -9.77 -4.40
N GLY A 102 0.60 -9.36 -4.24
CA GLY A 102 -0.31 -9.18 -5.37
C GLY A 102 0.16 -8.09 -6.33
N ALA A 103 0.51 -6.93 -5.80
CA ALA A 103 1.01 -5.81 -6.62
C ALA A 103 2.33 -6.17 -7.31
N GLY A 104 3.20 -6.91 -6.62
CA GLY A 104 4.47 -7.38 -7.17
C GLY A 104 4.29 -8.33 -8.36
N GLU A 105 3.30 -9.21 -8.30
CA GLU A 105 3.00 -10.10 -9.43
C GLU A 105 2.48 -9.31 -10.63
N ILE A 106 1.64 -8.31 -10.39
CA ILE A 106 1.17 -7.42 -11.47
C ILE A 106 2.35 -6.66 -12.08
N MET A 107 3.26 -6.16 -11.24
CA MET A 107 4.45 -5.43 -11.69
C MET A 107 5.35 -6.32 -12.56
N LYS A 108 5.51 -7.60 -12.23
CA LYS A 108 6.29 -8.54 -13.03
C LYS A 108 5.73 -8.69 -14.44
N GLU A 109 4.42 -8.74 -14.58
CA GLU A 109 3.77 -8.86 -15.88
C GLU A 109 3.71 -7.54 -16.66
N HIS A 110 3.69 -6.42 -15.93
CA HIS A 110 3.55 -5.07 -16.49
C HIS A 110 4.58 -4.10 -15.90
N PRO A 111 5.89 -4.37 -16.12
CA PRO A 111 6.95 -3.61 -15.44
C PRO A 111 7.03 -2.14 -15.84
N SER A 112 6.47 -1.77 -16.99
CA SER A 112 6.42 -0.37 -17.42
C SER A 112 5.21 0.38 -16.86
N SER A 113 4.30 -0.32 -16.18
CA SER A 113 3.04 0.26 -15.72
C SER A 113 2.97 0.42 -14.20
N VAL A 114 3.76 -0.34 -13.45
CA VAL A 114 3.71 -0.33 -11.98
C VAL A 114 5.13 -0.27 -11.41
N LYS A 115 5.31 0.58 -10.41
CA LYS A 115 6.57 0.72 -9.68
C LYS A 115 6.29 0.67 -8.18
N ILE A 116 7.13 -0.04 -7.44
CA ILE A 116 7.06 -0.13 -5.98
C ILE A 116 8.36 0.42 -5.40
N ASP A 117 8.24 1.43 -4.52
CA ASP A 117 9.36 2.06 -3.84
C ASP A 117 9.21 2.03 -2.33
N PHE A 118 10.29 1.66 -1.66
CA PHE A 118 10.42 1.83 -0.21
C PHE A 118 11.24 3.09 0.05
N LYS A 119 10.66 4.03 0.77
CA LYS A 119 11.29 5.32 1.04
C LYS A 119 11.69 5.51 2.50
#